data_7809cc4a09a54f12bf8a6e349c56bb67
#
_entry.id   7809cc4a09a54f12bf8a6e349c56bb67
#
_cell.length_a   1.000
_cell.length_b   1.000
_cell.length_c   1.000
_cell.angle_alpha   90.00
_cell.angle_beta   90.00
_cell.angle_gamma   90.00
#
_symmetry.space_group_name_H-M   'P 1'
#
loop_
_entity.id
_entity.type
_entity.pdbx_description
1 polymer ?
#
loop_
_entity_poly.entity_id
_entity_poly.type
_entity_poly.pdbx_seq_one_letter_code
_entity_poly.pdbx_strand_id
1 'polypeptide(L)'
;MIQLAEDVFAVKNDPDQLDVDQDVIRRLQRIHPATVSEFDDGNGPVAWVLLIPTTLDLMNQFLNCRITEKELFDRTPFDAKYEALYLCSAMVLEEYRKKGIAKQLILNAIERIRRDHPLQSLFVWAFTEEGDRGSETVARLTSLPLYKRQTKHDITGMKL
;
A
#
# COMPACT_ATOMS: atom_id res chain seq x y z
N MET A 1 8.63 11.32 13.81
CA MET A 1 7.70 10.29 13.35
C MET A 1 7.86 9.94 11.88
N ILE A 2 7.65 10.88 10.98
CA ILE A 2 7.94 10.69 9.55
C ILE A 2 9.37 10.19 9.35
N GLN A 3 10.31 10.74 10.10
CA GLN A 3 11.71 10.34 10.05
C GLN A 3 11.92 8.86 10.38
N LEU A 4 11.22 8.34 11.39
CA LEU A 4 11.35 6.94 11.76
C LEU A 4 10.76 6.02 10.67
N ALA A 5 9.65 6.43 10.07
CA ALA A 5 9.08 5.70 8.96
C ALA A 5 10.03 5.69 7.74
N GLU A 6 10.68 6.82 7.45
CA GLU A 6 11.70 6.90 6.40
C GLU A 6 12.85 5.93 6.67
N ASP A 7 13.36 5.91 7.90
CA ASP A 7 14.47 5.05 8.26
C ASP A 7 14.11 3.56 8.10
N VAL A 8 12.88 3.21 8.45
CA VAL A 8 12.39 1.83 8.35
C VAL A 8 12.19 1.43 6.88
N PHE A 9 11.55 2.28 6.08
CA PHE A 9 11.26 1.96 4.68
C PHE A 9 12.49 2.11 3.78
N ALA A 10 13.47 2.90 4.18
CA ALA A 10 14.69 3.13 3.38
C ALA A 10 15.59 1.90 3.26
N VAL A 11 15.36 0.83 4.04
CA VAL A 11 16.15 -0.40 3.93
C VAL A 11 15.74 -1.26 2.73
N LYS A 12 14.71 -0.88 2.00
CA LYS A 12 14.33 -1.57 0.78
C LYS A 12 15.29 -1.17 -0.33
N ASN A 13 15.97 -2.14 -0.93
CA ASN A 13 17.00 -1.90 -1.95
C ASN A 13 16.59 -2.30 -3.36
N ASP A 14 15.36 -2.73 -3.57
CA ASP A 14 14.88 -3.12 -4.90
C ASP A 14 14.62 -1.84 -5.71
N PRO A 15 15.26 -1.67 -6.90
CA PRO A 15 15.06 -0.45 -7.72
C PRO A 15 13.64 -0.30 -8.26
N ASP A 16 12.85 -1.37 -8.29
CA ASP A 16 11.46 -1.31 -8.72
C ASP A 16 10.52 -0.85 -7.59
N GLN A 17 11.00 -0.78 -6.37
CA GLN A 17 10.23 -0.34 -5.22
C GLN A 17 10.28 1.17 -5.04
N LEU A 18 9.23 1.70 -4.42
CA LEU A 18 9.15 3.10 -4.08
C LEU A 18 10.02 3.41 -2.85
N ASP A 19 10.91 4.37 -2.99
CA ASP A 19 11.66 4.90 -1.85
C ASP A 19 10.80 5.91 -1.11
N VAL A 20 10.53 5.65 0.16
CA VAL A 20 9.64 6.50 0.96
C VAL A 20 10.45 7.57 1.68
N ASP A 21 10.32 8.82 1.22
CA ASP A 21 10.92 10.00 1.84
C ASP A 21 9.82 11.00 2.19
N GLN A 22 10.21 12.16 2.71
CA GLN A 22 9.25 13.19 3.09
C GLN A 22 8.45 13.73 1.90
N ASP A 23 9.06 13.82 0.73
CA ASP A 23 8.37 14.30 -0.47
C ASP A 23 7.30 13.30 -0.91
N VAL A 24 7.61 12.01 -0.84
CA VAL A 24 6.64 10.96 -1.14
C VAL A 24 5.45 11.03 -0.18
N ILE A 25 5.72 11.17 1.12
CA ILE A 25 4.66 11.25 2.12
C ILE A 25 3.79 12.48 1.89
N ARG A 26 4.38 13.64 1.62
CA ARG A 26 3.61 14.86 1.32
C ARG A 26 2.74 14.68 0.08
N ARG A 27 3.27 14.05 -0.96
CA ARG A 27 2.52 13.80 -2.19
C ARG A 27 1.37 12.83 -1.95
N LEU A 28 1.59 11.76 -1.17
CA LEU A 28 0.54 10.82 -0.81
C LEU A 28 -0.59 11.53 -0.04
N GLN A 29 -0.25 12.36 0.92
CA GLN A 29 -1.23 13.10 1.69
C GLN A 29 -2.00 14.11 0.83
N ARG A 30 -1.37 14.63 -0.22
CA ARG A 30 -2.03 15.49 -1.19
C ARG A 30 -3.01 14.70 -2.08
N ILE A 31 -2.70 13.43 -2.37
CA ILE A 31 -3.63 12.57 -3.09
C ILE A 31 -4.87 12.30 -2.25
N HIS A 32 -4.67 11.94 -0.98
CA HIS A 32 -5.76 11.76 -0.01
C HIS A 32 -5.18 11.71 1.41
N PRO A 33 -5.82 12.33 2.40
CA PRO A 33 -5.28 12.34 3.77
C PRO A 33 -5.18 10.96 4.42
N ALA A 34 -5.96 9.97 3.97
CA ALA A 34 -5.90 8.62 4.54
C ALA A 34 -4.84 7.72 3.91
N THR A 35 -4.02 8.23 2.96
CA THR A 35 -2.96 7.45 2.32
C THR A 35 -1.83 7.09 3.26
N VAL A 36 -1.59 7.91 4.27
CA VAL A 36 -0.58 7.67 5.29
C VAL A 36 -1.28 7.63 6.63
N SER A 37 -1.25 6.47 7.28
CA SER A 37 -1.90 6.27 8.57
C SER A 37 -0.90 5.75 9.58
N GLU A 38 -1.09 6.11 10.84
CA GLU A 38 -0.24 5.63 11.92
C GLU A 38 -1.04 5.38 13.17
N PHE A 39 -0.52 4.54 14.03
CA PHE A 39 -1.06 4.29 15.36
C PHE A 39 0.01 4.65 16.41
N ASP A 40 -0.37 5.47 17.37
CA ASP A 40 0.49 5.93 18.45
C ASP A 40 -0.08 5.38 19.77
N ASP A 41 0.77 4.77 20.59
CA ASP A 41 0.36 4.18 21.87
C ASP A 41 0.46 5.16 23.05
N GLY A 42 0.77 6.44 22.77
CA GLY A 42 1.01 7.47 23.78
C GLY A 42 2.50 7.78 23.99
N ASN A 43 3.39 6.92 23.51
CA ASN A 43 4.84 7.07 23.61
C ASN A 43 5.52 7.22 22.26
N GLY A 44 4.74 7.42 21.23
CA GLY A 44 5.22 7.53 19.86
C GLY A 44 4.55 6.51 18.95
N PRO A 45 4.72 6.66 17.63
CA PRO A 45 4.06 5.78 16.66
C PRO A 45 4.66 4.37 16.71
N VAL A 46 3.80 3.36 16.66
CA VAL A 46 4.18 1.95 16.71
C VAL A 46 3.74 1.17 15.47
N ALA A 47 2.96 1.80 14.61
CA ALA A 47 2.51 1.19 13.35
C ALA A 47 2.28 2.26 12.30
N TRP A 48 2.56 1.90 11.04
CA TRP A 48 2.39 2.78 9.87
C TRP A 48 1.81 1.99 8.73
N VAL A 49 0.96 2.65 7.94
CA VAL A 49 0.38 2.08 6.73
C VAL A 49 0.45 3.11 5.62
N LEU A 50 0.88 2.68 4.43
CA LEU A 50 0.89 3.49 3.22
C LEU A 50 0.00 2.83 2.17
N LEU A 51 -0.94 3.61 1.63
CA LEU A 51 -1.86 3.17 0.58
C LEU A 51 -1.80 4.16 -0.57
N ILE A 52 -1.91 3.67 -1.81
CA ILE A 52 -1.90 4.54 -2.99
C ILE A 52 -3.20 4.33 -3.77
N PRO A 53 -4.15 5.27 -3.68
CA PRO A 53 -5.32 5.26 -4.57
C PRO A 53 -4.86 5.62 -5.98
N THR A 54 -5.40 4.93 -6.98
CA THR A 54 -4.98 5.16 -8.35
C THR A 54 -6.09 4.75 -9.33
N THR A 55 -5.80 4.86 -10.63
CA THR A 55 -6.75 4.49 -11.68
C THR A 55 -6.66 3.00 -11.99
N LEU A 56 -7.73 2.44 -12.56
CA LEU A 56 -7.71 1.05 -13.00
C LEU A 56 -6.67 0.79 -14.08
N ASP A 57 -6.43 1.76 -14.96
CA ASP A 57 -5.42 1.62 -16.01
C ASP A 57 -4.02 1.46 -15.41
N LEU A 58 -3.66 2.30 -14.44
CA LEU A 58 -2.36 2.19 -13.78
C LEU A 58 -2.24 0.90 -12.97
N MET A 59 -3.32 0.48 -12.31
CA MET A 59 -3.35 -0.81 -11.63
C MET A 59 -3.00 -1.94 -12.60
N ASN A 60 -3.66 -1.97 -13.76
CA ASN A 60 -3.43 -3.03 -14.74
C ASN A 60 -2.00 -3.02 -15.28
N GLN A 61 -1.45 -1.84 -15.54
CA GLN A 61 -0.05 -1.72 -15.98
C GLN A 61 0.91 -2.26 -14.91
N PHE A 62 0.66 -1.95 -13.65
CA PHE A 62 1.48 -2.42 -12.55
C PHE A 62 1.37 -3.94 -12.38
N LEU A 63 0.15 -4.48 -12.43
CA LEU A 63 -0.08 -5.93 -12.30
C LEU A 63 0.59 -6.72 -13.42
N ASN A 64 0.65 -6.16 -14.61
CA ASN A 64 1.28 -6.77 -15.77
C ASN A 64 2.79 -6.52 -15.85
N CYS A 65 3.38 -5.95 -14.81
CA CYS A 65 4.81 -5.66 -14.71
C CYS A 65 5.30 -4.69 -15.80
N ARG A 66 4.43 -3.84 -16.31
CA ARG A 66 4.77 -2.82 -17.31
C ARG A 66 5.34 -1.56 -16.71
N ILE A 67 4.99 -1.28 -15.45
CA ILE A 67 5.52 -0.15 -14.69
C ILE A 67 6.00 -0.63 -13.34
N THR A 68 6.93 0.13 -12.76
CA THR A 68 7.44 -0.13 -11.41
C THR A 68 6.52 0.48 -10.36
N GLU A 69 6.76 0.17 -9.09
CA GLU A 69 6.04 0.79 -7.98
C GLU A 69 6.26 2.30 -7.97
N LYS A 70 7.49 2.73 -8.25
CA LYS A 70 7.81 4.14 -8.34
C LYS A 70 7.04 4.82 -9.48
N GLU A 71 6.97 4.17 -10.64
CA GLU A 71 6.21 4.71 -11.77
C GLU A 71 4.72 4.76 -11.49
N LEU A 72 4.19 3.76 -10.80
CA LEU A 72 2.78 3.76 -10.37
C LEU A 72 2.49 5.00 -9.53
N PHE A 73 3.34 5.27 -8.55
CA PHE A 73 3.21 6.43 -7.70
C PHE A 73 3.34 7.73 -8.49
N ASP A 74 4.39 7.84 -9.31
CA ASP A 74 4.70 9.07 -10.05
C ASP A 74 3.59 9.42 -11.07
N ARG A 75 2.96 8.40 -11.65
CA ARG A 75 1.94 8.60 -12.68
C ARG A 75 0.53 8.75 -12.14
N THR A 76 0.30 8.47 -10.87
CA THR A 76 -1.02 8.64 -10.26
C THR A 76 -1.37 10.12 -10.26
N PRO A 77 -2.46 10.52 -10.94
CA PRO A 77 -2.83 11.93 -11.03
C PRO A 77 -3.43 12.45 -9.73
N PHE A 78 -3.28 13.75 -9.49
CA PHE A 78 -4.05 14.45 -8.47
C PHE A 78 -5.44 14.75 -9.03
N ASP A 79 -6.41 14.96 -8.16
CA ASP A 79 -7.77 15.39 -8.54
C ASP A 79 -8.50 14.46 -9.52
N ALA A 80 -8.22 13.16 -9.42
CA ALA A 80 -8.89 12.14 -10.21
C ALA A 80 -9.88 11.35 -9.35
N LYS A 81 -10.75 10.59 -9.99
CA LYS A 81 -11.56 9.59 -9.31
C LYS A 81 -10.77 8.29 -9.29
N TYR A 82 -10.45 7.82 -8.10
CA TYR A 82 -9.64 6.61 -7.93
C TYR A 82 -10.53 5.40 -7.75
N GLU A 83 -10.33 4.41 -8.58
CA GLU A 83 -11.14 3.18 -8.58
C GLU A 83 -10.37 1.99 -8.04
N ALA A 84 -9.05 2.11 -7.91
CA ALA A 84 -8.18 1.06 -7.41
C ALA A 84 -7.37 1.57 -6.23
N LEU A 85 -7.02 0.67 -5.32
CA LEU A 85 -6.20 1.01 -4.16
C LEU A 85 -5.06 0.01 -4.03
N TYR A 86 -3.84 0.54 -4.06
CA TYR A 86 -2.64 -0.25 -3.86
C TYR A 86 -2.32 -0.34 -2.37
N LEU A 87 -2.26 -1.57 -1.86
CA LEU A 87 -1.82 -1.83 -0.49
C LEU A 87 -0.30 -1.83 -0.49
N CYS A 88 0.28 -0.63 -0.36
CA CYS A 88 1.71 -0.40 -0.62
C CYS A 88 2.60 -0.96 0.47
N SER A 89 2.35 -0.59 1.71
CA SER A 89 3.26 -0.93 2.78
C SER A 89 2.57 -0.85 4.14
N ALA A 90 2.97 -1.74 5.04
CA ALA A 90 2.53 -1.70 6.43
C ALA A 90 3.71 -2.11 7.31
N MET A 91 3.90 -1.42 8.42
CA MET A 91 4.96 -1.68 9.37
C MET A 91 4.39 -1.59 10.78
N VAL A 92 4.70 -2.60 11.60
CA VAL A 92 4.32 -2.64 13.01
C VAL A 92 5.54 -3.02 13.81
N LEU A 93 5.83 -2.26 14.88
CA LEU A 93 6.92 -2.61 15.77
C LEU A 93 6.67 -4.00 16.37
N GLU A 94 7.76 -4.75 16.61
CA GLU A 94 7.67 -6.16 16.98
C GLU A 94 6.77 -6.41 18.19
N GLU A 95 6.85 -5.58 19.22
CA GLU A 95 6.05 -5.73 20.45
C GLU A 95 4.55 -5.56 20.21
N TYR A 96 4.17 -4.94 19.09
CA TYR A 96 2.78 -4.63 18.76
C TYR A 96 2.20 -5.50 17.65
N ARG A 97 2.98 -6.46 17.16
CA ARG A 97 2.53 -7.37 16.12
C ARG A 97 1.47 -8.33 16.65
N LYS A 98 0.65 -8.88 15.75
CA LYS A 98 -0.42 -9.86 16.03
C LYS A 98 -1.55 -9.31 16.90
N LYS A 99 -1.67 -7.98 16.99
CA LYS A 99 -2.77 -7.32 17.71
C LYS A 99 -3.83 -6.73 16.77
N GLY A 100 -3.66 -6.92 15.46
CA GLY A 100 -4.61 -6.40 14.47
C GLY A 100 -4.50 -4.91 14.22
N ILE A 101 -3.43 -4.26 14.65
CA ILE A 101 -3.26 -2.80 14.52
C ILE A 101 -3.18 -2.38 13.05
N ALA A 102 -2.30 -3.02 12.27
CA ALA A 102 -2.16 -2.69 10.85
C ALA A 102 -3.45 -2.93 10.10
N LYS A 103 -4.11 -4.05 10.36
CA LYS A 103 -5.41 -4.37 9.74
C LYS A 103 -6.43 -3.28 10.04
N GLN A 104 -6.53 -2.84 11.28
CA GLN A 104 -7.49 -1.81 11.66
C GLN A 104 -7.17 -0.47 10.98
N LEU A 105 -5.89 -0.11 10.90
CA LEU A 105 -5.46 1.11 10.20
C LEU A 105 -5.85 1.06 8.73
N ILE A 106 -5.62 -0.08 8.09
CA ILE A 106 -5.94 -0.26 6.66
C ILE A 106 -7.45 -0.17 6.45
N LEU A 107 -8.25 -0.85 7.28
CA LEU A 107 -9.70 -0.83 7.15
C LEU A 107 -10.28 0.56 7.34
N ASN A 108 -9.79 1.30 8.33
CA ASN A 108 -10.21 2.68 8.56
C ASN A 108 -9.84 3.58 7.39
N ALA A 109 -8.64 3.42 6.85
CA ALA A 109 -8.20 4.21 5.70
C ALA A 109 -9.03 3.92 4.46
N ILE A 110 -9.31 2.64 4.18
CA ILE A 110 -10.15 2.25 3.05
C ILE A 110 -11.53 2.87 3.16
N GLU A 111 -12.13 2.83 4.34
CA GLU A 111 -13.44 3.43 4.56
C GLU A 111 -13.44 4.91 4.25
N ARG A 112 -12.42 5.63 4.71
CA ARG A 112 -12.28 7.07 4.45
C ARG A 112 -12.10 7.35 2.96
N ILE A 113 -11.27 6.58 2.28
CA ILE A 113 -11.03 6.76 0.84
C ILE A 113 -12.30 6.45 0.05
N ARG A 114 -13.04 5.41 0.42
CA ARG A 114 -14.29 5.02 -0.27
C ARG A 114 -15.39 6.09 -0.17
N ARG A 115 -15.35 6.92 0.85
CA ARG A 115 -16.30 8.05 0.95
C ARG A 115 -16.08 9.08 -0.14
N ASP A 116 -14.84 9.23 -0.59
CA ASP A 116 -14.45 10.26 -1.56
C ASP A 116 -14.26 9.72 -2.97
N HIS A 117 -14.00 8.42 -3.11
CA HIS A 117 -13.65 7.80 -4.40
C HIS A 117 -14.35 6.46 -4.58
N PRO A 118 -14.72 6.10 -5.83
CA PRO A 118 -15.47 4.86 -6.12
C PRO A 118 -14.53 3.64 -6.20
N LEU A 119 -13.90 3.28 -5.08
CA LEU A 119 -13.00 2.14 -5.06
C LEU A 119 -13.72 0.85 -5.48
N GLN A 120 -13.16 0.14 -6.45
CA GLN A 120 -13.69 -1.10 -6.99
C GLN A 120 -12.78 -2.29 -6.78
N SER A 121 -11.48 -2.04 -6.55
CA SER A 121 -10.48 -3.09 -6.50
C SER A 121 -9.35 -2.73 -5.56
N LEU A 122 -8.79 -3.77 -4.93
CA LEU A 122 -7.53 -3.68 -4.19
C LEU A 122 -6.46 -4.43 -4.97
N PHE A 123 -5.21 -4.00 -4.87
CA PHE A 123 -4.11 -4.76 -5.45
C PHE A 123 -2.87 -4.64 -4.58
N VAL A 124 -1.96 -5.61 -4.71
CA VAL A 124 -0.82 -5.74 -3.83
C VAL A 124 0.36 -6.39 -4.56
N TRP A 125 1.55 -6.08 -4.07
CA TRP A 125 2.78 -6.76 -4.46
C TRP A 125 3.39 -7.31 -3.17
N ALA A 126 2.91 -8.49 -2.76
CA ALA A 126 3.30 -9.08 -1.49
C ALA A 126 4.64 -9.82 -1.60
N PHE A 127 5.50 -9.60 -0.61
CA PHE A 127 6.81 -10.24 -0.55
C PHE A 127 6.87 -11.34 0.51
N THR A 128 5.85 -11.46 1.37
CA THR A 128 5.79 -12.43 2.44
C THR A 128 4.44 -13.10 2.49
N GLU A 129 4.38 -14.32 3.04
CA GLU A 129 3.11 -15.00 3.28
C GLU A 129 2.20 -14.22 4.22
N GLU A 130 2.79 -13.59 5.23
CA GLU A 130 2.05 -12.80 6.21
C GLU A 130 1.37 -11.62 5.53
N GLY A 131 2.10 -10.88 4.67
CA GLY A 131 1.55 -9.78 3.89
C GLY A 131 0.46 -10.25 2.94
N ASP A 132 0.66 -11.40 2.31
CA ASP A 132 -0.31 -11.97 1.38
C ASP A 132 -1.62 -12.32 2.10
N ARG A 133 -1.53 -13.00 3.24
CA ARG A 133 -2.71 -13.36 4.04
C ARG A 133 -3.41 -12.13 4.60
N GLY A 134 -2.65 -11.14 5.04
CA GLY A 134 -3.20 -9.88 5.53
C GLY A 134 -4.00 -9.15 4.46
N SER A 135 -3.47 -9.11 3.23
CA SER A 135 -4.15 -8.49 2.10
C SER A 135 -5.46 -9.21 1.77
N GLU A 136 -5.45 -10.53 1.78
CA GLU A 136 -6.65 -11.33 1.53
C GLU A 136 -7.73 -11.09 2.60
N THR A 137 -7.31 -10.98 3.85
CA THR A 137 -8.23 -10.67 4.96
C THR A 137 -8.89 -9.30 4.77
N VAL A 138 -8.09 -8.29 4.42
CA VAL A 138 -8.60 -6.94 4.16
C VAL A 138 -9.60 -6.95 3.00
N ALA A 139 -9.27 -7.65 1.91
CA ALA A 139 -10.15 -7.75 0.75
C ALA A 139 -11.50 -8.39 1.12
N ARG A 140 -11.47 -9.45 1.90
CA ARG A 140 -12.68 -10.13 2.36
C ARG A 140 -13.53 -9.20 3.23
N LEU A 141 -12.92 -8.51 4.18
CA LEU A 141 -13.62 -7.63 5.10
C LEU A 141 -14.20 -6.40 4.43
N THR A 142 -13.61 -5.95 3.33
CA THR A 142 -14.10 -4.79 2.57
C THR A 142 -15.01 -5.18 1.41
N SER A 143 -15.12 -6.47 1.13
CA SER A 143 -15.88 -7.02 -0.01
C SER A 143 -15.36 -6.48 -1.36
N LEU A 144 -14.07 -6.23 -1.45
CA LEU A 144 -13.43 -5.77 -2.68
C LEU A 144 -12.55 -6.88 -3.24
N PRO A 145 -12.52 -7.05 -4.57
CA PRO A 145 -11.61 -8.03 -5.18
C PRO A 145 -10.16 -7.62 -4.98
N LEU A 146 -9.30 -8.61 -4.81
CA LEU A 146 -7.86 -8.42 -4.63
C LEU A 146 -7.11 -8.98 -5.82
N TYR A 147 -6.24 -8.17 -6.41
CA TYR A 147 -5.35 -8.58 -7.48
C TYR A 147 -3.91 -8.51 -6.99
N LYS A 148 -3.09 -9.46 -7.43
CA LYS A 148 -1.70 -9.57 -6.97
C LYS A 148 -0.75 -9.46 -8.15
N ARG A 149 0.25 -8.57 -8.01
CA ARG A 149 1.36 -8.52 -8.95
C ARG A 149 2.29 -9.68 -8.66
N GLN A 150 2.68 -10.42 -9.70
CA GLN A 150 3.64 -11.50 -9.58
C GLN A 150 5.06 -10.94 -9.55
N THR A 151 5.94 -11.58 -8.79
CA THR A 151 7.35 -11.23 -8.80
C THR A 151 7.98 -11.71 -10.10
N LYS A 152 9.14 -11.16 -10.47
CA LYS A 152 9.88 -11.64 -11.64
C LYS A 152 10.20 -13.13 -11.53
N HIS A 153 10.48 -13.60 -10.33
CA HIS A 153 10.76 -15.01 -10.07
C HIS A 153 9.53 -15.87 -10.39
N ASP A 154 8.35 -15.46 -9.93
CA ASP A 154 7.10 -16.18 -10.20
C ASP A 154 6.80 -16.24 -11.69
N ILE A 155 7.00 -15.12 -12.39
CA ILE A 155 6.79 -15.05 -13.83
C ILE A 155 7.73 -16.01 -14.54
N THR A 156 8.98 -16.08 -14.14
CA THR A 156 9.97 -17.00 -14.72
C THR A 156 9.56 -18.44 -14.48
N GLY A 157 9.08 -18.76 -13.30
CA GLY A 157 8.58 -20.10 -12.97
C GLY A 157 7.36 -20.50 -13.78
N MET A 158 6.55 -19.54 -14.18
CA MET A 158 5.34 -19.81 -14.95
C MET A 158 5.59 -20.10 -16.43
N LYS A 159 6.79 -19.90 -16.92
CA LYS A 159 7.14 -20.21 -18.30
C LYS A 159 7.31 -21.70 -18.56
N LEU A 160 7.25 -22.47 -17.54
CA LEU A 160 7.32 -23.91 -17.63
C LEU A 160 5.96 -24.50 -17.99
#